data_f1516c5ac3e2aaed2327fff6ed44d6fc
#
_entry.id   f1516c5ac3e2aaed2327fff6ed44d6fc
#
_cell.length_a   1.000
_cell.length_b   1.000
_cell.length_c   1.000
_cell.angle_alpha   90.00
_cell.angle_beta   90.00
_cell.angle_gamma   90.00
#
_symmetry.space_group_name_H-M   'P 1'
#
loop_
_entity.id
_entity.type
_entity.pdbx_description
1 polymer ?
#
loop_
_entity_poly.entity_id
_entity_poly.type
_entity_poly.pdbx_seq_one_letter_code
_entity_poly.pdbx_strand_id
1 'polypeptide(L)' 'MKNECKKPVMPTLKAMKVGEKVEFPIERYDVVRVTTGRLNLLKKREGAHYSHATRGLVIEVTRRA' A
#
# COMPACT_ATOMS: atom_id res chain seq x y z
N MET A 1 -17.70 -14.94 4.52
CA MET A 1 -16.99 -14.77 4.41
C MET A 1 -16.34 -13.96 4.47
N LYS A 2 -16.07 -13.74 4.76
CA LYS A 2 -15.51 -12.92 4.81
C LYS A 2 -14.30 -12.78 4.51
N ASN A 3 -13.79 -12.37 4.47
CA ASN A 3 -12.68 -12.03 3.77
C ASN A 3 -11.82 -11.01 4.31
N GLU A 4 -11.47 -11.09 5.54
CA GLU A 4 -10.65 -10.15 6.21
C GLU A 4 -9.28 -10.07 5.63
N CYS A 5 -8.78 -11.17 5.13
CA CYS A 5 -7.45 -11.18 4.55
C CYS A 5 -7.45 -10.56 3.16
N LYS A 6 -8.61 -10.13 2.70
CA LYS A 6 -8.69 -9.50 1.40
C LYS A 6 -9.04 -8.04 1.49
N LYS A 7 -8.47 -7.36 2.44
CA LYS A 7 -8.58 -5.94 2.55
C LYS A 7 -8.33 -5.27 1.22
N PRO A 8 -9.17 -4.36 0.77
CA PRO A 8 -8.91 -3.65 -0.50
C PRO A 8 -7.65 -2.79 -0.37
N VAL A 9 -6.73 -2.96 -1.31
CA VAL A 9 -5.45 -2.28 -1.23
C VAL A 9 -5.58 -0.80 -1.53
N MET A 10 -6.25 -0.45 -2.61
CA MET A 10 -6.33 0.94 -3.02
C MET A 10 -6.99 1.84 -1.97
N PRO A 11 -8.20 1.53 -1.46
CA PRO A 11 -8.80 2.38 -0.43
C PRO A 11 -7.97 2.43 0.85
N THR A 12 -7.34 1.33 1.21
CA THR A 12 -6.52 1.29 2.42
C THR A 12 -5.33 2.23 2.28
N LEU A 13 -4.66 2.21 1.14
CA LEU A 13 -3.51 3.07 0.92
C LEU A 13 -3.92 4.52 0.81
N LYS A 14 -5.06 4.81 0.19
CA LYS A 14 -5.55 6.18 0.09
C LYS A 14 -5.87 6.78 1.44
N ALA A 15 -6.29 5.96 2.38
CA ALA A 15 -6.64 6.44 3.71
C ALA A 15 -5.44 6.61 4.62
N MET A 16 -4.26 6.21 4.18
CA MET A 16 -3.06 6.31 5.01
C MET A 16 -2.65 7.75 5.24
N LYS A 17 -2.21 8.03 6.45
CA LYS A 17 -1.63 9.33 6.80
C LYS A 17 -0.14 9.28 6.60
N VAL A 18 0.47 10.44 6.43
CA VAL A 18 1.92 10.53 6.28
C VAL A 18 2.59 9.89 7.48
N GLY A 19 3.52 9.00 7.22
CA GLY A 19 4.24 8.29 8.26
C GLY A 19 3.58 7.00 8.70
N GLU A 20 2.38 6.72 8.22
CA GLU A 20 1.67 5.51 8.60
C GLU A 20 2.18 4.32 7.82
N LYS A 21 2.11 3.13 8.43
CA LYS A 21 2.52 1.88 7.79
C LYS A 21 1.38 0.89 7.81
N VAL A 22 1.27 0.12 6.75
CA VAL A 22 0.27 -0.94 6.65
C VAL A 22 0.95 -2.17 6.08
N GLU A 23 0.61 -3.35 6.59
CA GLU A 23 1.16 -4.59 6.12
C GLU A 23 0.11 -5.40 5.38
N PHE A 24 0.53 -6.07 4.32
CA PHE A 24 -0.32 -6.97 3.56
C PHE A 24 0.38 -8.32 3.44
N PRO A 25 -0.39 -9.41 3.28
CA PRO A 25 0.24 -10.71 3.05
C PRO A 25 1.06 -10.71 1.78
N ILE A 26 2.11 -11.52 1.75
CA ILE A 26 2.99 -11.58 0.59
C ILE A 26 2.23 -12.03 -0.67
N GLU A 27 1.14 -12.74 -0.51
CA GLU A 27 0.31 -13.17 -1.64
C GLU A 27 -0.28 -11.99 -2.40
N ARG A 28 -0.35 -10.84 -1.74
CA ARG A 28 -0.86 -9.61 -2.36
C ARG A 28 0.25 -8.75 -2.95
N TYR A 29 1.45 -9.29 -3.02
CA TYR A 29 2.61 -8.50 -3.44
C TYR A 29 2.38 -7.80 -4.78
N ASP A 30 1.90 -8.53 -5.79
CA ASP A 30 1.71 -7.94 -7.10
C ASP A 30 0.69 -6.81 -7.06
N VAL A 31 -0.42 -7.03 -6.36
CA VAL A 31 -1.46 -6.03 -6.25
C VAL A 31 -0.95 -4.80 -5.52
N VAL A 32 -0.24 -5.01 -4.42
CA VAL A 32 0.30 -3.90 -3.63
C VAL A 32 1.30 -3.10 -4.45
N ARG A 33 2.20 -3.78 -5.14
CA ARG A 33 3.23 -3.13 -5.93
C ARG A 33 2.61 -2.26 -7.03
N VAL A 34 1.66 -2.83 -7.75
CA VAL A 34 1.00 -2.10 -8.84
C VAL A 34 0.21 -0.93 -8.28
N THR A 35 -0.52 -1.16 -7.18
CA THR A 35 -1.34 -0.12 -6.58
C THR A 35 -0.48 1.02 -6.04
N THR A 36 0.63 0.69 -5.39
CA THR A 36 1.55 1.71 -4.88
C THR A 36 2.10 2.57 -6.01
N GLY A 37 2.52 1.93 -7.11
CA GLY A 37 3.01 2.68 -8.25
C GLY A 37 1.95 3.57 -8.86
N ARG A 38 0.73 3.05 -8.94
CA ARG A 38 -0.38 3.82 -9.49
C ARG A 38 -0.72 5.02 -8.63
N LEU A 39 -0.73 4.84 -7.31
CA LEU A 39 -1.00 5.94 -6.39
C LEU A 39 0.08 7.01 -6.45
N ASN A 40 1.34 6.59 -6.54
CA ASN A 40 2.43 7.54 -6.67
C ASN A 40 2.24 8.40 -7.91
N LEU A 41 1.77 7.80 -8.98
CA LEU A 41 1.54 8.51 -10.22
C LEU A 41 0.33 9.45 -10.10
N LEU A 42 -0.78 8.93 -9.57
CA LEU A 42 -2.02 9.69 -9.47
C LEU A 42 -1.90 10.87 -8.51
N LYS A 43 -1.14 10.70 -7.43
CA LYS A 43 -1.01 11.73 -6.41
C LYS A 43 0.28 12.52 -6.51
N LYS A 44 0.92 12.43 -7.64
CA LYS A 44 2.19 13.12 -7.83
C LYS A 44 2.04 14.63 -7.65
N ARG A 45 0.93 15.18 -8.09
CA ARG A 45 0.67 16.60 -7.95
C ARG A 45 0.59 17.03 -6.49
N GLU A 46 0.11 16.12 -5.63
CA GLU A 46 -0.03 16.42 -4.22
C GLU A 46 1.25 16.18 -3.45
N GLY A 47 2.26 15.66 -4.12
CA GLY A 47 3.51 15.35 -3.47
C GLY A 47 3.47 14.08 -2.65
N ALA A 48 2.41 13.30 -2.76
CA ALA A 48 2.31 12.06 -1.99
C ALA A 48 3.30 11.03 -2.51
N HIS A 49 3.88 10.29 -1.59
CA HIS A 49 4.85 9.26 -1.95
C HIS A 49 4.67 8.04 -1.06
N TYR A 50 4.46 6.90 -1.69
CA TYR A 50 4.32 5.63 -0.99
C TYR A 50 5.51 4.75 -1.35
N SER A 51 6.04 4.04 -0.37
CA SER A 51 7.10 3.08 -0.61
C SER A 51 6.68 1.74 -0.05
N HIS A 52 7.32 0.68 -0.52
CA HIS A 52 7.01 -0.65 -0.01
C HIS A 52 8.27 -1.47 0.15
N ALA A 53 8.22 -2.43 1.05
CA ALA A 53 9.34 -3.32 1.29
C ALA A 53 8.78 -4.68 1.69
N THR A 54 9.45 -5.73 1.26
CA THR A 54 9.06 -7.09 1.62
C THR A 54 9.80 -7.48 2.90
N ARG A 55 9.05 -8.00 3.86
CA ARG A 55 9.64 -8.47 5.10
C ARG A 55 9.08 -9.85 5.41
N GLY A 56 9.89 -10.87 5.17
CA GLY A 56 9.44 -12.25 5.38
C GLY A 56 8.23 -12.56 4.53
N LEU A 57 7.12 -12.83 5.17
CA LEU A 57 5.89 -13.21 4.47
C LEU A 57 4.90 -12.06 4.34
N VAL A 58 5.34 -10.84 4.58
CA VAL A 58 4.47 -9.67 4.45
C VAL A 58 5.15 -8.60 3.63
N ILE A 59 4.33 -7.74 3.02
CA ILE A 59 4.83 -6.57 2.33
C ILE A 59 4.33 -5.34 3.10
N GLU A 60 5.25 -4.48 3.47
CA GLU A 60 4.94 -3.31 4.26
C GLU A 60 4.93 -2.07 3.38
N VAL A 61 3.86 -1.31 3.45
CA VAL A 61 3.72 -0.07 2.69
C VAL A 61 3.77 1.10 3.67
N THR A 62 4.58 2.10 3.35
CA THR A 62 4.71 3.28 4.18
C THR A 62 4.40 4.51 3.34
N ARG A 63 3.60 5.40 3.87
CA ARG A 63 3.37 6.68 3.20
C ARG A 63 4.41 7.67 3.69
N ARG A 64 5.31 8.06 2.81
CA ARG A 64 6.44 8.90 3.18
C ARG A 64 6.16 10.39 3.01
N ALA A 65 5.18 10.72 2.20
CA ALA A 65 4.83 12.14 2.04
C ALA A 65 3.38 12.31 1.69
#